data_70b893039fe14d62f11374bcc94af2f7
#
_entry.id   70b893039fe14d62f11374bcc94af2f7
#
_cell.length_a   1.000
_cell.length_b   1.000
_cell.length_c   1.000
_cell.angle_alpha   90.00
_cell.angle_beta   90.00
_cell.angle_gamma   90.00
#
_symmetry.space_group_name_H-M   'P 1'
#
loop_
_entity.id
_entity.type
_entity.pdbx_description
1 polymer ?
#
loop_
_entity_poly.entity_id
_entity_poly.type
_entity_poly.pdbx_seq_one_letter_code
_entity_poly.pdbx_strand_id
1 'polypeptide(L)'
;MKNIKKINICEVCDNSELLSVLDMGDLPLCDDLIPKNSKKICREYPTEILFCNNCYTAHHKYQVDKELLFPKSYHYRARFTADVLNGMKELVGSLIKNDGSIKGKLVLDIGCNDGSLLNEFKKNGAITIGVEPTGAYKEAENNKHKIINDYLSYEVAKNIVKDHGKMDIITFTNVFAHIDDLKSLIKSLRELIKSTTIIIIENHYLGSVLISNQFDTFYHEHPRTYSYNSFKHI
;
A
#
# COMPACT_ATOMS: atom_id res chain seq x y z
N MET A 1 -11.02 7.37 21.50
CA MET A 1 -10.85 5.90 21.41
C MET A 1 -9.35 5.64 21.24
N LYS A 2 -8.76 4.75 22.04
CA LYS A 2 -7.34 4.40 21.91
C LYS A 2 -7.15 3.67 20.57
N ASN A 3 -6.15 4.04 19.77
CA ASN A 3 -5.81 3.43 18.47
C ASN A 3 -6.72 3.79 17.27
N ILE A 4 -7.38 4.95 17.32
CA ILE A 4 -8.14 5.48 16.19
C ILE A 4 -7.79 6.97 16.05
N LYS A 5 -7.35 7.36 14.86
CA LYS A 5 -7.16 8.75 14.44
C LYS A 5 -8.44 9.23 13.74
N LYS A 6 -8.98 10.38 14.14
CA LYS A 6 -10.06 11.04 13.41
C LYS A 6 -9.47 12.12 12.52
N ILE A 7 -9.85 12.14 11.25
CA ILE A 7 -9.45 13.22 10.34
C ILE A 7 -10.57 14.23 10.17
N ASN A 8 -10.19 15.49 9.97
CA ASN A 8 -11.10 16.62 9.68
C ASN A 8 -10.59 17.44 8.48
N ILE A 9 -9.46 17.10 7.92
CA ILE A 9 -8.79 17.79 6.81
C ILE A 9 -8.38 16.73 5.79
N CYS A 10 -8.48 17.05 4.51
CA CYS A 10 -8.02 16.18 3.43
C CYS A 10 -6.51 15.93 3.54
N GLU A 11 -6.10 14.68 3.67
CA GLU A 11 -4.70 14.31 3.83
C GLU A 11 -3.90 14.39 2.52
N VAL A 12 -4.57 14.68 1.39
CA VAL A 12 -3.95 14.83 0.06
C VAL A 12 -3.71 16.30 -0.28
N CYS A 13 -4.71 17.17 -0.11
CA CYS A 13 -4.64 18.56 -0.56
C CYS A 13 -4.89 19.61 0.54
N ASP A 14 -4.92 19.17 1.79
CA ASP A 14 -5.14 20.01 3.00
C ASP A 14 -6.48 20.79 2.99
N ASN A 15 -7.43 20.46 2.11
CA ASN A 15 -8.78 21.07 2.14
C ASN A 15 -9.51 20.72 3.44
N SER A 16 -10.06 21.71 4.11
CA SER A 16 -10.83 21.56 5.36
C SER A 16 -12.30 21.19 5.16
N GLU A 17 -12.80 21.30 3.92
CA GLU A 17 -14.19 21.00 3.60
C GLU A 17 -14.31 19.56 3.09
N LEU A 18 -14.55 18.64 4.02
CA LEU A 18 -14.81 17.24 3.72
C LEU A 18 -16.29 16.93 3.91
N LEU A 19 -16.91 16.29 2.91
CA LEU A 19 -18.31 15.87 2.95
C LEU A 19 -18.43 14.44 3.44
N SER A 20 -19.26 14.19 4.46
CA SER A 20 -19.64 12.82 4.83
C SER A 20 -20.59 12.28 3.77
N VAL A 21 -20.18 11.22 3.06
CA VAL A 21 -20.91 10.68 1.89
C VAL A 21 -21.44 9.28 2.11
N LEU A 22 -20.85 8.52 3.05
CA LEU A 22 -21.29 7.17 3.36
C LEU A 22 -20.96 6.87 4.83
N ASP A 23 -21.95 6.36 5.56
CA ASP A 23 -21.77 5.85 6.93
C ASP A 23 -22.29 4.41 6.96
N MET A 24 -21.40 3.47 7.23
CA MET A 24 -21.72 2.04 7.31
C MET A 24 -21.82 1.53 8.77
N GLY A 25 -21.74 2.45 9.75
CA GLY A 25 -21.72 2.11 11.16
C GLY A 25 -20.39 1.49 11.60
N ASP A 26 -20.43 0.68 12.66
CA ASP A 26 -19.27 0.02 13.21
C ASP A 26 -19.09 -1.36 12.55
N LEU A 27 -17.90 -1.65 12.03
CA LEU A 27 -17.56 -2.91 11.37
C LEU A 27 -16.28 -3.51 11.97
N PRO A 28 -16.16 -4.85 12.01
CA PRO A 28 -14.91 -5.51 12.41
C PRO A 28 -13.81 -5.30 11.37
N LEU A 29 -12.55 -5.52 11.78
CA LEU A 29 -11.43 -5.57 10.83
C LEU A 29 -11.56 -6.82 9.96
N CYS A 30 -11.25 -6.72 8.67
CA CYS A 30 -11.42 -7.83 7.72
C CYS A 30 -10.53 -9.04 8.06
N ASP A 31 -9.38 -8.81 8.69
CA ASP A 31 -8.41 -9.84 9.04
C ASP A 31 -8.43 -10.27 10.53
N ASP A 32 -9.38 -9.76 11.35
CA ASP A 32 -9.57 -10.25 12.72
C ASP A 32 -10.32 -11.61 12.69
N LEU A 33 -9.66 -12.63 12.13
CA LEU A 33 -10.22 -13.97 12.00
C LEU A 33 -10.30 -14.66 13.35
N ILE A 34 -11.46 -15.25 13.63
CA ILE A 34 -11.70 -16.04 14.83
C ILE A 34 -12.05 -17.48 14.47
N PRO A 35 -11.59 -18.48 15.26
CA PRO A 35 -11.95 -19.86 15.05
C PRO A 35 -13.48 -20.07 15.10
N LYS A 36 -14.03 -20.94 14.23
CA LYS A 36 -15.47 -21.19 14.08
C LYS A 36 -16.22 -21.45 15.40
N ASN A 37 -15.57 -22.07 16.38
CA ASN A 37 -16.18 -22.43 17.66
C ASN A 37 -15.75 -21.46 18.80
N SER A 38 -15.12 -20.34 18.48
CA SER A 38 -14.73 -19.34 19.48
C SER A 38 -15.94 -18.56 19.98
N LYS A 39 -15.94 -18.21 21.25
CA LYS A 39 -16.87 -17.24 21.85
C LYS A 39 -16.33 -15.79 21.77
N LYS A 40 -15.14 -15.58 21.20
CA LYS A 40 -14.57 -14.27 20.98
C LYS A 40 -15.47 -13.50 20.01
N ILE A 41 -15.75 -12.23 20.33
CA ILE A 41 -16.43 -11.28 19.45
C ILE A 41 -15.35 -10.35 18.90
N CYS A 42 -15.34 -10.13 17.59
CA CYS A 42 -14.46 -9.16 16.97
C CYS A 42 -14.80 -7.75 17.49
N ARG A 43 -13.78 -6.95 17.71
CA ARG A 43 -13.97 -5.54 17.99
C ARG A 43 -14.39 -4.83 16.72
N GLU A 44 -15.38 -3.96 16.84
CA GLU A 44 -15.87 -3.13 15.74
C GLU A 44 -15.29 -1.72 15.81
N TYR A 45 -15.20 -1.08 14.64
CA TYR A 45 -14.63 0.23 14.45
C TYR A 45 -15.51 1.05 13.51
N PRO A 46 -15.68 2.37 13.75
CA PRO A 46 -16.57 3.20 12.94
C PRO A 46 -16.06 3.32 11.50
N THR A 47 -16.99 3.21 10.55
CA THR A 47 -16.72 3.19 9.11
C THR A 47 -17.54 4.27 8.42
N GLU A 48 -17.07 5.51 8.51
CA GLU A 48 -17.65 6.68 7.85
C GLU A 48 -16.68 7.22 6.79
N ILE A 49 -17.19 7.45 5.58
CA ILE A 49 -16.40 7.91 4.44
C ILE A 49 -16.64 9.39 4.20
N LEU A 50 -15.55 10.14 4.17
CA LEU A 50 -15.50 11.54 3.80
C LEU A 50 -15.00 11.69 2.37
N PHE A 51 -15.56 12.65 1.62
CA PHE A 51 -15.14 12.95 0.26
C PHE A 51 -14.62 14.39 0.16
N CYS A 52 -13.51 14.57 -0.52
CA CYS A 52 -12.91 15.86 -0.82
C CYS A 52 -13.25 16.30 -2.24
N ASN A 53 -14.05 17.35 -2.39
CA ASN A 53 -14.44 17.91 -3.70
C ASN A 53 -13.28 18.60 -4.43
N ASN A 54 -12.17 18.93 -3.74
CA ASN A 54 -11.03 19.60 -4.37
C ASN A 54 -10.12 18.62 -5.14
N CYS A 55 -9.72 17.51 -4.51
CA CYS A 55 -8.83 16.53 -5.14
C CYS A 55 -9.51 15.19 -5.49
N TYR A 56 -10.80 15.05 -5.23
CA TYR A 56 -11.59 13.85 -5.48
C TYR A 56 -11.02 12.59 -4.83
N THR A 57 -10.63 12.72 -3.55
CA THR A 57 -10.19 11.60 -2.71
C THR A 57 -11.29 11.24 -1.72
N ALA A 58 -11.58 9.95 -1.58
CA ALA A 58 -12.39 9.43 -0.48
C ALA A 58 -11.49 9.04 0.70
N HIS A 59 -11.90 9.34 1.94
CA HIS A 59 -11.15 9.09 3.16
C HIS A 59 -11.99 8.34 4.18
N HIS A 60 -11.41 7.38 4.87
CA HIS A 60 -11.97 6.96 6.16
C HIS A 60 -11.85 8.10 7.16
N LYS A 61 -12.98 8.51 7.76
CA LYS A 61 -13.01 9.53 8.82
C LYS A 61 -12.28 9.07 10.08
N TYR A 62 -12.37 7.77 10.36
CA TYR A 62 -11.77 7.11 11.50
C TYR A 62 -10.75 6.09 10.99
N GLN A 63 -9.48 6.38 11.19
CA GLN A 63 -8.39 5.55 10.72
C GLN A 63 -7.83 4.74 11.89
N VAL A 64 -7.79 3.43 11.73
CA VAL A 64 -7.25 2.50 12.73
C VAL A 64 -5.73 2.45 12.61
N ASP A 65 -5.04 2.32 13.75
CA ASP A 65 -3.58 2.23 13.78
C ASP A 65 -3.08 1.05 12.94
N LYS A 66 -2.06 1.29 12.13
CA LYS A 66 -1.48 0.30 11.19
C LYS A 66 -0.95 -0.95 11.89
N GLU A 67 -0.47 -0.84 13.13
CA GLU A 67 0.01 -1.98 13.92
C GLU A 67 -1.11 -2.97 14.28
N LEU A 68 -2.38 -2.52 14.29
CA LEU A 68 -3.54 -3.39 14.43
C LEU A 68 -3.97 -3.99 13.08
N LEU A 69 -3.84 -3.23 12.00
CA LEU A 69 -4.21 -3.67 10.66
C LEU A 69 -3.20 -4.66 10.07
N PHE A 70 -1.91 -4.40 10.29
CA PHE A 70 -0.81 -5.19 9.71
C PHE A 70 0.11 -5.75 10.81
N PRO A 71 -0.41 -6.62 11.70
CA PRO A 71 0.40 -7.24 12.73
C PRO A 71 1.43 -8.22 12.13
N LYS A 72 2.46 -8.59 12.90
CA LYS A 72 3.44 -9.61 12.46
C LYS A 72 2.79 -10.96 12.11
N SER A 73 1.60 -11.24 12.64
CA SER A 73 0.80 -12.42 12.33
C SER A 73 -0.09 -12.26 11.10
N TYR A 74 -0.02 -11.13 10.38
CA TYR A 74 -0.78 -10.89 9.16
C TYR A 74 -0.60 -12.05 8.17
N HIS A 75 -1.71 -12.65 7.73
CA HIS A 75 -1.66 -13.96 7.08
C HIS A 75 -1.78 -13.91 5.56
N TYR A 76 -2.19 -12.77 4.98
CA TYR A 76 -2.28 -12.63 3.52
C TYR A 76 -0.93 -12.90 2.85
N ARG A 77 -0.97 -13.68 1.76
CA ARG A 77 0.17 -13.97 0.90
C ARG A 77 -0.23 -13.90 -0.56
N ALA A 78 0.47 -13.08 -1.33
CA ALA A 78 0.18 -12.85 -2.74
C ALA A 78 0.21 -14.15 -3.57
N ARG A 79 1.11 -15.07 -3.25
CA ARG A 79 1.29 -16.36 -3.95
C ARG A 79 0.06 -17.27 -3.95
N PHE A 80 -0.91 -17.06 -3.05
CA PHE A 80 -2.10 -17.90 -2.99
C PHE A 80 -3.19 -17.49 -3.99
N THR A 81 -3.03 -16.37 -4.68
CA THR A 81 -4.03 -15.83 -5.59
C THR A 81 -3.46 -15.78 -7.01
N ALA A 82 -3.94 -16.67 -7.87
CA ALA A 82 -3.44 -16.81 -9.25
C ALA A 82 -3.57 -15.53 -10.07
N ASP A 83 -4.69 -14.82 -9.94
CA ASP A 83 -4.92 -13.56 -10.66
C ASP A 83 -3.96 -12.47 -10.23
N VAL A 84 -3.61 -12.39 -8.93
CA VAL A 84 -2.60 -11.47 -8.41
C VAL A 84 -1.23 -11.76 -9.03
N LEU A 85 -0.82 -13.04 -9.07
CA LEU A 85 0.43 -13.45 -9.70
C LEU A 85 0.48 -13.14 -11.19
N ASN A 86 -0.63 -13.34 -11.91
CA ASN A 86 -0.74 -12.98 -13.32
C ASN A 86 -0.62 -11.46 -13.52
N GLY A 87 -1.33 -10.66 -12.71
CA GLY A 87 -1.23 -9.20 -12.72
C GLY A 87 0.20 -8.71 -12.49
N MET A 88 0.93 -9.29 -11.53
CA MET A 88 2.34 -8.97 -11.26
C MET A 88 3.23 -9.26 -12.48
N LYS A 89 3.01 -10.39 -13.16
CA LYS A 89 3.74 -10.74 -14.38
C LYS A 89 3.43 -9.76 -15.52
N GLU A 90 2.16 -9.39 -15.70
CA GLU A 90 1.73 -8.42 -16.70
C GLU A 90 2.29 -7.02 -16.42
N LEU A 91 2.32 -6.59 -15.14
CA LEU A 91 2.91 -5.33 -14.73
C LEU A 91 4.39 -5.25 -15.14
N VAL A 92 5.19 -6.25 -14.80
CA VAL A 92 6.62 -6.27 -15.16
C VAL A 92 6.79 -6.37 -16.68
N GLY A 93 5.98 -7.17 -17.37
CA GLY A 93 5.99 -7.27 -18.84
C GLY A 93 5.66 -5.93 -19.51
N SER A 94 4.67 -5.20 -19.01
CA SER A 94 4.28 -3.87 -19.49
C SER A 94 5.38 -2.83 -19.27
N LEU A 95 6.02 -2.85 -18.10
CA LEU A 95 7.16 -1.98 -17.81
C LEU A 95 8.29 -2.22 -18.84
N ILE A 96 8.68 -3.48 -19.05
CA ILE A 96 9.75 -3.81 -20.00
C ILE A 96 9.39 -3.40 -21.43
N LYS A 97 8.14 -3.56 -21.82
CA LYS A 97 7.65 -3.18 -23.16
C LYS A 97 7.73 -1.67 -23.38
N ASN A 98 7.42 -0.86 -22.35
CA ASN A 98 7.33 0.60 -22.46
C ASN A 98 8.66 1.31 -22.21
N ASP A 99 9.44 0.82 -21.25
CA ASP A 99 10.66 1.50 -20.72
C ASP A 99 11.95 0.73 -20.99
N GLY A 100 11.85 -0.43 -21.64
CA GLY A 100 13.01 -1.23 -22.03
C GLY A 100 13.52 -2.18 -20.95
N SER A 101 14.74 -2.68 -21.15
CA SER A 101 15.34 -3.68 -20.25
C SER A 101 15.53 -3.17 -18.83
N ILE A 102 15.14 -4.01 -17.87
CA ILE A 102 15.35 -3.78 -16.42
C ILE A 102 16.53 -4.54 -15.85
N LYS A 103 17.34 -5.18 -16.70
CA LYS A 103 18.54 -5.92 -16.27
C LYS A 103 19.52 -4.99 -15.55
N GLY A 104 19.89 -5.37 -14.32
CA GLY A 104 20.78 -4.59 -13.46
C GLY A 104 20.16 -3.37 -12.80
N LYS A 105 18.87 -3.05 -13.06
CA LYS A 105 18.14 -1.98 -12.38
C LYS A 105 17.89 -2.32 -10.92
N LEU A 106 18.00 -1.28 -10.05
CA LEU A 106 17.62 -1.38 -8.64
C LEU A 106 16.11 -1.19 -8.51
N VAL A 107 15.44 -2.21 -8.00
CA VAL A 107 13.99 -2.23 -7.78
C VAL A 107 13.71 -2.32 -6.28
N LEU A 108 12.89 -1.39 -5.78
CA LEU A 108 12.39 -1.38 -4.42
C LEU A 108 10.88 -1.60 -4.43
N ASP A 109 10.43 -2.68 -3.80
CA ASP A 109 9.01 -2.96 -3.61
C ASP A 109 8.60 -2.66 -2.16
N ILE A 110 7.67 -1.72 -2.00
CA ILE A 110 7.18 -1.28 -0.69
C ILE A 110 5.93 -2.10 -0.35
N GLY A 111 5.97 -2.80 0.81
CA GLY A 111 4.97 -3.79 1.17
C GLY A 111 5.09 -5.05 0.31
N CYS A 112 6.31 -5.54 0.15
CA CYS A 112 6.63 -6.60 -0.81
C CYS A 112 6.03 -7.97 -0.47
N ASN A 113 5.35 -8.11 0.67
CA ASN A 113 4.71 -9.33 1.15
C ASN A 113 5.67 -10.54 1.08
N ASP A 114 5.29 -11.63 0.41
CA ASP A 114 6.11 -12.83 0.24
C ASP A 114 7.16 -12.75 -0.88
N GLY A 115 7.32 -11.57 -1.51
CA GLY A 115 8.28 -11.31 -2.57
C GLY A 115 7.85 -11.81 -3.96
N SER A 116 6.57 -12.13 -4.16
CA SER A 116 6.07 -12.63 -5.45
C SER A 116 6.32 -11.66 -6.59
N LEU A 117 6.09 -10.35 -6.41
CA LEU A 117 6.41 -9.34 -7.43
C LEU A 117 7.92 -9.20 -7.64
N LEU A 118 8.70 -9.20 -6.56
CA LEU A 118 10.17 -9.17 -6.64
C LEU A 118 10.74 -10.36 -7.40
N ASN A 119 10.10 -11.55 -7.33
CA ASN A 119 10.48 -12.71 -8.14
C ASN A 119 10.35 -12.42 -9.63
N GLU A 120 9.29 -11.74 -10.08
CA GLU A 120 9.10 -11.38 -11.49
C GLU A 120 10.17 -10.37 -11.96
N PHE A 121 10.51 -9.37 -11.15
CA PHE A 121 11.62 -8.46 -11.43
C PHE A 121 12.95 -9.19 -11.52
N LYS A 122 13.23 -10.08 -10.56
CA LYS A 122 14.49 -10.86 -10.50
C LYS A 122 14.66 -11.80 -11.69
N LYS A 123 13.59 -12.46 -12.16
CA LYS A 123 13.60 -13.29 -13.39
C LYS A 123 14.06 -12.51 -14.61
N ASN A 124 13.79 -11.20 -14.65
CA ASN A 124 14.18 -10.29 -15.72
C ASN A 124 15.52 -9.57 -15.45
N GLY A 125 16.30 -10.05 -14.47
CA GLY A 125 17.66 -9.60 -14.19
C GLY A 125 17.79 -8.35 -13.34
N ALA A 126 16.72 -7.87 -12.70
CA ALA A 126 16.77 -6.76 -11.77
C ALA A 126 17.42 -7.14 -10.43
N ILE A 127 17.96 -6.16 -9.72
CA ILE A 127 18.44 -6.25 -8.35
C ILE A 127 17.28 -5.82 -7.45
N THR A 128 16.83 -6.72 -6.58
CA THR A 128 15.57 -6.60 -5.86
C THR A 128 15.76 -6.34 -4.38
N ILE A 129 15.06 -5.31 -3.86
CA ILE A 129 15.00 -4.91 -2.46
C ILE A 129 13.53 -4.82 -2.08
N GLY A 130 13.16 -5.27 -0.89
CA GLY A 130 11.80 -5.17 -0.37
C GLY A 130 11.75 -4.53 1.00
N VAL A 131 10.66 -3.84 1.28
CA VAL A 131 10.29 -3.36 2.63
C VAL A 131 8.99 -4.05 3.00
N GLU A 132 8.97 -4.79 4.13
CA GLU A 132 7.81 -5.57 4.56
C GLU A 132 7.76 -5.65 6.10
N PRO A 133 6.75 -5.04 6.76
CA PRO A 133 6.68 -5.03 8.22
C PRO A 133 6.15 -6.34 8.83
N THR A 134 5.36 -7.11 8.08
CA THR A 134 4.70 -8.32 8.57
C THR A 134 5.61 -9.55 8.54
N GLY A 135 5.15 -10.68 9.08
CA GLY A 135 5.90 -11.93 9.04
C GLY A 135 6.11 -12.53 7.65
N ALA A 136 5.47 -11.96 6.61
CA ALA A 136 5.64 -12.38 5.21
C ALA A 136 7.07 -12.17 4.70
N TYR A 137 7.82 -11.21 5.27
CA TYR A 137 9.19 -10.90 4.88
C TYR A 137 10.11 -12.14 4.83
N LYS A 138 9.89 -13.12 5.73
CA LYS A 138 10.72 -14.35 5.78
C LYS A 138 10.66 -15.16 4.50
N GLU A 139 9.52 -15.14 3.83
CA GLU A 139 9.33 -15.86 2.57
C GLU A 139 10.04 -15.15 1.43
N ALA A 140 10.00 -13.83 1.41
CA ALA A 140 10.76 -13.02 0.46
C ALA A 140 12.28 -13.18 0.65
N GLU A 141 12.77 -13.24 1.91
CA GLU A 141 14.18 -13.55 2.20
C GLU A 141 14.59 -14.94 1.71
N ASN A 142 13.73 -15.96 1.93
CA ASN A 142 13.97 -17.32 1.43
C ASN A 142 14.11 -17.37 -0.10
N ASN A 143 13.43 -16.46 -0.81
CA ASN A 143 13.58 -16.26 -2.25
C ASN A 143 14.83 -15.44 -2.63
N LYS A 144 15.71 -15.15 -1.65
CA LYS A 144 16.99 -14.44 -1.83
C LYS A 144 16.79 -12.99 -2.32
N HIS A 145 15.76 -12.31 -1.86
CA HIS A 145 15.64 -10.85 -1.96
C HIS A 145 16.30 -10.20 -0.74
N LYS A 146 16.74 -8.95 -0.91
CA LYS A 146 17.18 -8.11 0.23
C LYS A 146 15.96 -7.50 0.85
N ILE A 147 15.64 -7.85 2.11
CA ILE A 147 14.43 -7.40 2.78
C ILE A 147 14.77 -6.57 4.01
N ILE A 148 14.05 -5.47 4.15
CA ILE A 148 14.03 -4.65 5.37
C ILE A 148 12.69 -4.94 6.07
N ASN A 149 12.75 -5.62 7.23
CA ASN A 149 11.55 -5.94 8.01
C ASN A 149 11.16 -4.75 8.89
N ASP A 150 10.56 -3.74 8.28
CA ASP A 150 10.08 -2.53 8.94
C ASP A 150 9.02 -1.86 8.06
N TYR A 151 8.34 -0.84 8.59
CA TYR A 151 7.57 0.11 7.79
C TYR A 151 8.50 1.08 7.07
N LEU A 152 8.13 1.52 5.86
CA LEU A 152 8.89 2.57 5.20
C LEU A 152 8.81 3.87 6.02
N SER A 153 9.95 4.35 6.44
CA SER A 153 10.15 5.63 7.11
C SER A 153 11.29 6.40 6.44
N TYR A 154 11.44 7.68 6.78
CA TYR A 154 12.56 8.48 6.27
C TYR A 154 13.93 7.89 6.64
N GLU A 155 14.07 7.36 7.85
CA GLU A 155 15.32 6.72 8.29
C GLU A 155 15.58 5.40 7.53
N VAL A 156 14.54 4.59 7.31
CA VAL A 156 14.64 3.38 6.46
C VAL A 156 15.06 3.76 5.05
N ALA A 157 14.44 4.80 4.46
CA ALA A 157 14.79 5.29 3.13
C ALA A 157 16.27 5.72 3.04
N LYS A 158 16.77 6.47 4.02
CA LYS A 158 18.18 6.88 4.09
C LYS A 158 19.13 5.69 4.17
N ASN A 159 18.81 4.69 4.98
CA ASN A 159 19.61 3.48 5.09
C ASN A 159 19.64 2.71 3.76
N ILE A 160 18.50 2.59 3.07
CA ILE A 160 18.43 1.98 1.75
C ILE A 160 19.35 2.72 0.76
N VAL A 161 19.28 4.05 0.72
CA VAL A 161 20.12 4.84 -0.18
C VAL A 161 21.60 4.75 0.16
N LYS A 162 21.94 4.73 1.45
CA LYS A 162 23.33 4.55 1.91
C LYS A 162 23.92 3.20 1.47
N ASP A 163 23.12 2.13 1.54
CA ASP A 163 23.61 0.77 1.31
C ASP A 163 23.52 0.36 -0.17
N HIS A 164 22.60 0.93 -0.94
CA HIS A 164 22.29 0.50 -2.30
C HIS A 164 22.29 1.62 -3.34
N GLY A 165 22.24 2.88 -2.93
CA GLY A 165 22.04 4.03 -3.82
C GLY A 165 20.56 4.32 -4.08
N LYS A 166 20.29 5.30 -4.95
CA LYS A 166 18.93 5.68 -5.34
C LYS A 166 18.33 4.67 -6.31
N MET A 167 17.02 4.48 -6.20
CA MET A 167 16.28 3.44 -6.92
C MET A 167 16.06 3.80 -8.40
N ASP A 168 16.05 2.78 -9.25
CA ASP A 168 15.61 2.90 -10.63
C ASP A 168 14.08 2.75 -10.74
N ILE A 169 13.52 1.83 -9.96
CA ILE A 169 12.09 1.51 -9.96
C ILE A 169 11.63 1.37 -8.51
N ILE A 170 10.48 1.95 -8.19
CA ILE A 170 9.80 1.78 -6.90
C ILE A 170 8.38 1.31 -7.18
N THR A 171 7.93 0.26 -6.49
CA THR A 171 6.59 -0.30 -6.65
C THR A 171 5.78 -0.24 -5.36
N PHE A 172 4.47 -0.02 -5.52
CA PHE A 172 3.44 -0.11 -4.50
C PHE A 172 2.27 -0.88 -5.10
N THR A 173 2.21 -2.18 -4.90
CA THR A 173 1.13 -3.01 -5.44
C THR A 173 0.14 -3.34 -4.34
N ASN A 174 -1.03 -2.73 -4.36
CA ASN A 174 -2.06 -2.79 -3.31
C ASN A 174 -1.53 -2.37 -1.92
N VAL A 175 -0.65 -1.37 -1.86
CA VAL A 175 -0.02 -0.88 -0.64
C VAL A 175 -0.18 0.62 -0.43
N PHE A 176 -0.16 1.42 -1.51
CA PHE A 176 -0.20 2.88 -1.39
C PHE A 176 -1.45 3.37 -0.65
N ALA A 177 -2.59 2.69 -0.82
CA ALA A 177 -3.84 2.99 -0.11
C ALA A 177 -3.76 2.68 1.40
N HIS A 178 -2.86 1.78 1.83
CA HIS A 178 -2.68 1.39 3.23
C HIS A 178 -1.77 2.35 4.03
N ILE A 179 -1.04 3.24 3.35
CA ILE A 179 -0.10 4.16 4.03
C ILE A 179 -0.89 5.18 4.85
N ASP A 180 -0.64 5.23 6.15
CA ASP A 180 -1.31 6.14 7.09
C ASP A 180 -0.83 7.59 6.98
N ASP A 181 0.48 7.83 6.91
CA ASP A 181 1.11 9.14 6.82
C ASP A 181 1.68 9.42 5.42
N LEU A 182 0.84 10.04 4.56
CA LEU A 182 1.22 10.38 3.19
C LEU A 182 2.36 11.41 3.13
N LYS A 183 2.42 12.38 4.05
CA LYS A 183 3.48 13.39 4.07
C LYS A 183 4.84 12.77 4.40
N SER A 184 4.87 11.84 5.34
CA SER A 184 6.07 11.07 5.67
C SER A 184 6.50 10.15 4.51
N LEU A 185 5.55 9.53 3.82
CA LEU A 185 5.82 8.74 2.62
C LEU A 185 6.49 9.59 1.54
N ILE A 186 5.94 10.75 1.21
CA ILE A 186 6.50 11.64 0.17
C ILE A 186 7.92 12.09 0.54
N LYS A 187 8.16 12.41 1.82
CA LYS A 187 9.51 12.73 2.31
C LYS A 187 10.48 11.56 2.10
N SER A 188 10.04 10.34 2.37
CA SER A 188 10.84 9.12 2.19
C SER A 188 11.12 8.85 0.70
N LEU A 189 10.11 9.03 -0.16
CA LEU A 189 10.27 8.88 -1.61
C LEU A 189 11.28 9.87 -2.20
N ARG A 190 11.27 11.14 -1.76
CA ARG A 190 12.24 12.14 -2.21
C ARG A 190 13.71 11.76 -1.93
N GLU A 191 13.95 10.99 -0.86
CA GLU A 191 15.26 10.43 -0.56
C GLU A 191 15.64 9.33 -1.54
N LEU A 192 14.69 8.41 -1.83
CA LEU A 192 14.89 7.20 -2.63
C LEU A 192 15.04 7.46 -4.13
N ILE A 193 14.43 8.54 -4.67
CA ILE A 193 14.32 8.77 -6.10
C ILE A 193 15.49 9.57 -6.68
N LYS A 194 15.76 9.36 -7.97
CA LYS A 194 16.54 10.21 -8.87
C LYS A 194 15.64 10.66 -10.03
N SER A 195 16.10 11.56 -10.88
CA SER A 195 15.29 12.12 -11.98
C SER A 195 14.76 11.09 -12.98
N THR A 196 15.36 9.90 -13.03
CA THR A 196 14.98 8.81 -13.92
C THR A 196 14.24 7.67 -13.23
N THR A 197 13.89 7.82 -11.95
CA THR A 197 13.17 6.79 -11.21
C THR A 197 11.75 6.65 -11.72
N ILE A 198 11.32 5.42 -11.99
CA ILE A 198 9.94 5.07 -12.31
C ILE A 198 9.24 4.65 -11.02
N ILE A 199 8.11 5.27 -10.70
CA ILE A 199 7.26 4.87 -9.59
C ILE A 199 6.00 4.22 -10.17
N ILE A 200 5.70 3.00 -9.73
CA ILE A 200 4.53 2.24 -10.16
C ILE A 200 3.61 2.07 -8.95
N ILE A 201 2.39 2.54 -9.07
CA ILE A 201 1.37 2.44 -8.03
C ILE A 201 0.16 1.71 -8.59
N GLU A 202 -0.18 0.58 -7.98
CA GLU A 202 -1.40 -0.17 -8.25
C GLU A 202 -2.33 -0.06 -7.03
N ASN A 203 -3.51 0.50 -7.24
CA ASN A 203 -4.53 0.71 -6.21
C ASN A 203 -5.94 0.57 -6.78
N HIS A 204 -6.91 0.39 -5.89
CA HIS A 204 -8.31 0.60 -6.23
C HIS A 204 -8.52 2.02 -6.74
N TYR A 205 -9.14 2.13 -7.92
CA TYR A 205 -9.46 3.42 -8.53
C TYR A 205 -10.87 3.86 -8.14
N LEU A 206 -10.99 5.01 -7.46
CA LEU A 206 -12.28 5.51 -6.96
C LEU A 206 -13.36 5.59 -8.03
N GLY A 207 -13.00 5.99 -9.27
CA GLY A 207 -13.96 6.04 -10.37
C GLY A 207 -14.55 4.67 -10.69
N SER A 208 -13.76 3.60 -10.71
CA SER A 208 -14.24 2.23 -10.91
C SER A 208 -15.10 1.75 -9.74
N VAL A 209 -14.70 2.06 -8.51
CA VAL A 209 -15.46 1.75 -7.30
C VAL A 209 -16.88 2.34 -7.38
N LEU A 210 -17.00 3.61 -7.77
CA LEU A 210 -18.29 4.29 -7.89
C LEU A 210 -19.14 3.73 -9.04
N ILE A 211 -18.55 3.49 -10.22
CA ILE A 211 -19.27 2.94 -11.39
C ILE A 211 -19.80 1.53 -11.09
N SER A 212 -19.02 0.71 -10.39
CA SER A 212 -19.35 -0.69 -10.11
C SER A 212 -20.08 -0.88 -8.77
N ASN A 213 -20.38 0.20 -8.03
CA ASN A 213 -20.99 0.16 -6.69
C ASN A 213 -20.24 -0.75 -5.70
N GLN A 214 -18.91 -0.74 -5.75
CA GLN A 214 -18.05 -1.57 -4.91
C GLN A 214 -17.81 -0.93 -3.53
N PHE A 215 -18.88 -0.76 -2.74
CA PHE A 215 -18.79 -0.15 -1.40
C PHE A 215 -17.97 -1.00 -0.41
N ASP A 216 -17.85 -2.30 -0.66
CA ASP A 216 -17.03 -3.26 0.07
C ASP A 216 -15.53 -2.96 -0.01
N THR A 217 -15.10 -2.11 -0.94
CA THR A 217 -13.73 -1.59 -1.01
C THR A 217 -13.39 -0.64 0.16
N PHE A 218 -14.39 -0.05 0.80
CA PHE A 218 -14.21 0.86 1.94
C PHE A 218 -14.12 0.09 3.25
N TYR A 219 -12.98 -0.57 3.48
CA TYR A 219 -12.66 -1.22 4.75
C TYR A 219 -11.40 -0.60 5.37
N HIS A 220 -11.19 -0.82 6.67
CA HIS A 220 -10.28 -0.05 7.51
C HIS A 220 -8.80 -0.05 7.06
N GLU A 221 -8.38 -1.04 6.27
CA GLU A 221 -7.01 -1.08 5.72
C GLU A 221 -6.77 -0.02 4.65
N HIS A 222 -7.84 0.58 4.09
CA HIS A 222 -7.76 1.60 3.06
C HIS A 222 -8.10 3.00 3.61
N PRO A 223 -7.22 3.68 4.37
CA PRO A 223 -7.49 5.03 4.87
C PRO A 223 -7.94 6.00 3.79
N ARG A 224 -7.53 5.76 2.53
CA ARG A 224 -7.90 6.58 1.37
C ARG A 224 -8.15 5.72 0.14
N THR A 225 -9.15 6.14 -0.67
CA THR A 225 -9.36 5.62 -2.02
C THR A 225 -9.16 6.77 -3.01
N TYR A 226 -8.25 6.57 -3.94
CA TYR A 226 -7.73 7.62 -4.81
C TYR A 226 -8.43 7.67 -6.16
N SER A 227 -8.59 8.90 -6.67
CA SER A 227 -8.86 9.17 -8.09
C SER A 227 -7.57 9.54 -8.82
N TYR A 228 -7.63 9.65 -10.16
CA TYR A 228 -6.52 10.22 -10.92
C TYR A 228 -6.17 11.65 -10.47
N ASN A 229 -7.19 12.46 -10.13
CA ASN A 229 -6.96 13.82 -9.62
C ASN A 229 -6.27 13.83 -8.25
N SER A 230 -6.51 12.84 -7.40
CA SER A 230 -5.79 12.71 -6.14
C SER A 230 -4.28 12.68 -6.35
N PHE A 231 -3.80 11.88 -7.32
CA PHE A 231 -2.37 11.76 -7.65
C PHE A 231 -1.76 13.03 -8.25
N LYS A 232 -2.55 13.92 -8.85
CA LYS A 232 -2.05 15.23 -9.31
C LYS A 232 -1.75 16.19 -8.15
N HIS A 233 -2.32 15.95 -6.98
CA HIS A 233 -2.10 16.75 -5.77
C HIS A 233 -1.01 16.16 -4.87
N ILE A 234 -0.62 14.91 -5.07
CA ILE A 234 0.47 14.23 -4.37
C ILE A 234 1.81 14.55 -5.06
#